data_1936020b2f5787a1ba25f0590380871b
#
_entry.id   1936020b2f5787a1ba25f0590380871b
#
_cell.length_a   1.000
_cell.length_b   1.000
_cell.length_c   1.000
_cell.angle_alpha   90.00
_cell.angle_beta   90.00
_cell.angle_gamma   90.00
#
_symmetry.space_group_name_H-M   'P 1'
#
loop_
_entity.id
_entity.type
_entity.pdbx_description
1 polymer ?
#
loop_
_entity_poly.entity_id
_entity_poly.type
_entity_poly.pdbx_seq_one_letter_code
_entity_poly.pdbx_strand_id
1 'polypeptide(L)'
;MSNKKFAIALFATLFVAGVAAAAETPASFDPSKCKVDYPKASLMNEEQGVTSMAFQVNADGSVADSKLEKSSGFKGLDKAALKGLAACKFKPGTKDGAPAQTWTKVDYACKLD
;
A
#
# COMPACT_ATOMS: atom_id res chain seq x y z
N MET A 1 -52.33 -8.84 -14.09
CA MET A 1 -51.71 -8.70 -14.04
C MET A 1 -50.73 -8.37 -13.90
N SER A 2 -50.85 -8.25 -13.90
CA SER A 2 -49.93 -7.93 -13.89
C SER A 2 -49.02 -7.73 -13.56
N ASN A 3 -48.84 -7.71 -13.39
CA ASN A 3 -47.91 -7.46 -13.02
C ASN A 3 -46.95 -7.65 -12.89
N LYS A 4 -47.02 -7.89 -13.08
CA LYS A 4 -46.17 -8.06 -12.88
C LYS A 4 -45.16 -7.93 -12.93
N LYS A 5 -45.05 -7.73 -13.08
CA LYS A 5 -44.06 -7.51 -13.04
C LYS A 5 -43.19 -7.10 -12.78
N PHE A 6 -43.14 -6.77 -12.65
CA PHE A 6 -42.15 -6.27 -12.31
C PHE A 6 -41.30 -6.36 -11.92
N ALA A 7 -41.50 -6.54 -11.70
CA ALA A 7 -40.56 -6.58 -11.10
C ALA A 7 -39.59 -6.62 -11.26
N ILE A 8 -39.54 -6.54 -11.69
CA ILE A 8 -38.52 -6.46 -11.75
C ILE A 8 -37.66 -5.95 -11.63
N ALA A 9 -37.86 -5.67 -11.60
CA ALA A 9 -36.96 -5.15 -11.47
C ALA A 9 -36.24 -4.87 -10.97
N LEU A 10 -36.36 -4.91 -10.76
CA LEU A 10 -35.55 -4.59 -10.17
C LEU A 10 -34.63 -4.89 -10.02
N PHE A 11 -34.57 -5.00 -10.23
CA PHE A 11 -33.60 -5.12 -10.03
C PHE A 11 -32.70 -4.92 -10.03
N ALA A 12 -32.91 -4.87 -10.20
CA ALA A 12 -32.06 -4.57 -10.19
C ALA A 12 -31.28 -4.12 -9.84
N THR A 13 -31.45 -4.06 -9.84
CA THR A 13 -30.72 -3.58 -9.46
C THR A 13 -29.83 -3.54 -9.00
N LEU A 14 -29.75 -3.61 -8.93
CA LEU A 14 -28.94 -3.53 -8.43
C LEU A 14 -27.87 -3.68 -8.46
N PHE A 15 -27.59 -3.88 -8.75
CA PHE A 15 -26.58 -4.05 -8.78
C PHE A 15 -25.70 -3.42 -8.68
N VAL A 16 -25.55 -3.93 -9.02
CA VAL A 16 -25.09 -2.71 -9.06
C VAL A 16 -24.11 -2.18 -8.02
N ALA A 17 -24.36 -2.44 -6.88
CA ALA A 17 -23.57 -2.01 -5.78
C ALA A 17 -22.14 -2.48 -5.86
N GLY A 18 -21.91 -3.61 -6.40
CA GLY A 18 -20.58 -4.16 -6.50
C GLY A 18 -19.60 -3.28 -7.27
N VAL A 19 -20.14 -2.46 -8.12
CA VAL A 19 -19.31 -1.61 -8.95
C VAL A 19 -18.53 -0.59 -8.14
N ALA A 20 -19.13 -0.10 -7.08
CA ALA A 20 -18.49 0.93 -6.28
C ALA A 20 -17.17 0.45 -5.68
N ALA A 21 -17.08 -0.82 -5.32
CA ALA A 21 -15.88 -1.36 -4.72
C ALA A 21 -14.69 -1.33 -5.68
N ALA A 22 -14.96 -1.43 -6.98
CA ALA A 22 -13.92 -1.46 -7.98
C ALA A 22 -13.25 -0.10 -8.17
N ALA A 23 -13.81 0.95 -7.57
CA ALA A 23 -13.29 2.30 -7.75
C ALA A 23 -12.12 2.64 -6.85
N GLU A 24 -11.73 1.76 -5.94
CA GLU A 24 -10.58 2.00 -5.08
C GLU A 24 -9.30 1.45 -5.69
N THR A 25 -8.26 2.27 -5.64
CA THR A 25 -6.93 1.87 -6.09
C THR A 25 -5.94 2.15 -4.98
N PRO A 26 -5.08 1.18 -4.62
CA PRO A 26 -4.09 1.42 -3.57
C PRO A 26 -2.98 2.35 -4.05
N ALA A 27 -2.30 2.96 -3.09
CA ALA A 27 -1.13 3.79 -3.39
C ALA A 27 0.03 2.88 -3.84
N SER A 28 0.97 3.47 -4.55
CA SER A 28 2.14 2.76 -5.01
C SER A 28 3.34 3.69 -4.99
N PHE A 29 4.55 3.14 -5.15
CA PHE A 29 5.75 3.95 -5.23
C PHE A 29 6.66 3.41 -6.33
N ASP A 30 7.56 4.28 -6.78
CA ASP A 30 8.55 3.91 -7.79
C ASP A 30 9.83 3.53 -7.08
N PRO A 31 10.23 2.25 -7.09
CA PRO A 31 11.44 1.82 -6.39
C PRO A 31 12.70 2.53 -6.88
N SER A 32 12.73 2.97 -8.14
CA SER A 32 13.91 3.64 -8.67
C SER A 32 14.10 5.04 -8.09
N LYS A 33 13.03 5.60 -7.50
CA LYS A 33 13.08 6.93 -6.91
C LYS A 33 13.10 6.89 -5.39
N CYS A 34 13.08 5.72 -4.81
CA CYS A 34 13.11 5.53 -3.38
C CYS A 34 14.42 4.86 -3.00
N LYS A 35 15.10 5.44 -2.02
CA LYS A 35 16.36 4.89 -1.59
C LYS A 35 16.31 4.54 -0.11
N VAL A 36 16.64 3.30 0.19
CA VAL A 36 16.76 2.83 1.56
C VAL A 36 18.23 2.58 1.83
N ASP A 37 18.77 3.27 2.84
CA ASP A 37 20.17 3.09 3.19
C ASP A 37 20.35 1.77 3.93
N TYR A 38 21.27 0.96 3.46
CA TYR A 38 21.61 -0.29 4.13
C TYR A 38 22.47 0.06 5.36
N PRO A 39 22.03 -0.27 6.58
CA PRO A 39 22.80 0.09 7.76
C PRO A 39 24.18 -0.55 7.74
N LYS A 40 25.18 0.22 8.12
CA LYS A 40 26.56 -0.25 8.08
C LYS A 40 26.76 -1.49 8.93
N ALA A 41 26.18 -1.54 10.12
CA ALA A 41 26.28 -2.71 10.99
C ALA A 41 25.64 -3.93 10.35
N SER A 42 24.54 -3.72 9.65
CA SER A 42 23.86 -4.83 8.95
C SER A 42 24.70 -5.35 7.80
N LEU A 43 25.38 -4.47 7.09
CA LEU A 43 26.31 -4.86 6.02
C LEU A 43 27.44 -5.71 6.59
N MET A 44 28.03 -5.25 7.69
CA MET A 44 29.16 -5.94 8.29
C MET A 44 28.78 -7.30 8.85
N ASN A 45 27.54 -7.45 9.29
CA ASN A 45 27.03 -8.71 9.82
C ASN A 45 26.34 -9.56 8.75
N GLU A 46 26.37 -9.10 7.51
CA GLU A 46 25.77 -9.79 6.37
C GLU A 46 24.29 -10.10 6.59
N GLU A 47 23.58 -9.18 7.18
CA GLU A 47 22.16 -9.32 7.46
C GLU A 47 21.34 -9.09 6.20
N GLN A 48 20.43 -9.99 5.91
CA GLN A 48 19.53 -9.90 4.77
C GLN A 48 18.15 -10.35 5.19
N GLY A 49 17.13 -9.86 4.50
CA GLY A 49 15.77 -10.28 4.78
C GLY A 49 14.76 -9.39 4.12
N VAL A 50 13.50 -9.77 4.28
CA VAL A 50 12.38 -8.99 3.74
C VAL A 50 11.60 -8.40 4.89
N THR A 51 11.36 -7.09 4.80
CA THR A 51 10.54 -6.36 5.77
C THR A 51 9.20 -6.09 5.14
N SER A 52 8.11 -6.50 5.79
CA SER A 52 6.75 -6.24 5.32
C SER A 52 6.15 -5.13 6.14
N MET A 53 5.66 -4.10 5.48
CA MET A 53 5.20 -2.87 6.10
C MET A 53 3.88 -2.43 5.52
N ALA A 54 3.19 -1.57 6.24
CA ALA A 54 2.02 -0.88 5.71
C ALA A 54 2.24 0.61 5.89
N PHE A 55 1.86 1.38 4.88
CA PHE A 55 1.97 2.83 4.89
C PHE A 55 0.61 3.45 4.61
N GLN A 56 0.27 4.45 5.42
CA GLN A 56 -0.91 5.26 5.15
C GLN A 56 -0.44 6.43 4.31
N VAL A 57 -0.93 6.48 3.07
CA VAL A 57 -0.49 7.48 2.08
C VAL A 57 -1.59 8.50 1.89
N ASN A 58 -1.24 9.77 2.07
CA ASN A 58 -2.17 10.88 1.90
C ASN A 58 -2.48 11.11 0.43
N ALA A 59 -3.52 11.90 0.18
CA ALA A 59 -3.93 12.22 -1.19
C ALA A 59 -2.83 12.94 -1.97
N ASP A 60 -1.88 13.57 -1.29
CA ASP A 60 -0.76 14.23 -1.96
C ASP A 60 0.45 13.32 -2.15
N GLY A 61 0.36 12.07 -1.74
CA GLY A 61 1.45 11.11 -1.89
C GLY A 61 2.41 11.03 -0.73
N SER A 62 2.26 11.87 0.28
CA SER A 62 3.12 11.81 1.48
C SER A 62 2.64 10.71 2.42
N VAL A 63 3.54 10.20 3.26
CA VAL A 63 3.21 9.15 4.20
C VAL A 63 2.74 9.77 5.52
N ALA A 64 1.50 9.44 5.92
CA ALA A 64 0.94 9.94 7.16
C ALA A 64 1.27 9.04 8.34
N ASP A 65 1.38 7.73 8.11
CA ASP A 65 1.63 6.76 9.15
C ASP A 65 2.26 5.52 8.56
N SER A 66 2.93 4.75 9.39
CA SER A 66 3.56 3.51 8.95
C SER A 66 3.53 2.50 10.08
N LYS A 67 3.55 1.23 9.71
CA LYS A 67 3.66 0.17 10.70
C LYS A 67 4.39 -1.02 10.11
N LEU A 68 5.09 -1.73 10.99
CA LEU A 68 5.77 -2.95 10.64
C LEU A 68 4.78 -4.10 10.76
N GLU A 69 4.62 -4.86 9.70
CA GLU A 69 3.72 -6.03 9.72
C GLU A 69 4.49 -7.31 9.93
N LYS A 70 5.66 -7.43 9.30
CA LYS A 70 6.49 -8.60 9.47
C LYS A 70 7.96 -8.18 9.41
N SER A 71 8.71 -8.55 10.43
CA SER A 71 10.13 -8.22 10.52
C SER A 71 10.97 -9.05 9.56
N SER A 72 12.06 -8.47 9.08
CA SER A 72 13.08 -9.18 8.34
C SER A 72 13.85 -10.17 9.22
N GLY A 73 13.68 -10.04 10.54
CA GLY A 73 14.50 -10.75 11.50
C GLY A 73 15.60 -9.89 12.11
N PHE A 74 15.79 -8.69 11.57
CA PHE A 74 16.85 -7.78 12.03
C PHE A 74 16.30 -6.39 12.22
N LYS A 75 16.39 -5.89 13.44
CA LYS A 75 15.85 -4.57 13.78
C LYS A 75 16.44 -3.45 12.92
N GLY A 76 17.72 -3.53 12.64
CA GLY A 76 18.40 -2.51 11.84
C GLY A 76 17.83 -2.41 10.44
N LEU A 77 17.57 -3.53 9.81
CA LEU A 77 16.98 -3.55 8.48
C LEU A 77 15.55 -3.04 8.50
N ASP A 78 14.78 -3.45 9.51
CA ASP A 78 13.39 -3.00 9.64
C ASP A 78 13.30 -1.50 9.80
N LYS A 79 14.13 -0.92 10.67
CA LYS A 79 14.15 0.52 10.89
C LYS A 79 14.56 1.28 9.64
N ALA A 80 15.58 0.77 8.94
CA ALA A 80 16.05 1.43 7.72
C ALA A 80 14.98 1.42 6.64
N ALA A 81 14.27 0.30 6.50
CA ALA A 81 13.21 0.19 5.51
C ALA A 81 12.04 1.13 5.83
N LEU A 82 11.59 1.12 7.08
CA LEU A 82 10.49 2.01 7.49
C LEU A 82 10.86 3.47 7.28
N LYS A 83 12.05 3.86 7.72
CA LYS A 83 12.47 5.25 7.62
C LYS A 83 12.66 5.68 6.17
N GLY A 84 13.35 4.85 5.39
CA GLY A 84 13.63 5.18 4.00
C GLY A 84 12.39 5.29 3.15
N LEU A 85 11.48 4.33 3.30
CA LEU A 85 10.26 4.34 2.50
C LEU A 85 9.26 5.39 2.98
N ALA A 86 9.22 5.69 4.29
CA ALA A 86 8.36 6.75 4.78
C ALA A 86 8.74 8.12 4.24
N ALA A 87 10.00 8.31 3.88
CA ALA A 87 10.46 9.56 3.30
C ALA A 87 10.22 9.65 1.80
N CYS A 88 9.77 8.57 1.18
CA CYS A 88 9.53 8.55 -0.26
C CYS A 88 8.20 9.21 -0.60
N LYS A 89 8.10 9.70 -1.82
CA LYS A 89 6.86 10.21 -2.34
C LYS A 89 6.15 9.08 -3.06
N PHE A 90 4.96 8.77 -2.59
CA PHE A 90 4.14 7.73 -3.21
C PHE A 90 3.20 8.32 -4.24
N LYS A 91 2.75 7.49 -5.16
CA LYS A 91 1.61 7.84 -5.99
C LYS A 91 0.38 7.56 -5.13
N PRO A 92 -0.48 8.55 -4.87
CA PRO A 92 -1.60 8.33 -3.96
C PRO A 92 -2.59 7.31 -4.50
N GLY A 93 -3.26 6.62 -3.59
CA GLY A 93 -4.37 5.77 -3.96
C GLY A 93 -5.57 6.62 -4.34
N THR A 94 -6.58 5.98 -4.89
CA THR A 94 -7.78 6.71 -5.31
C THR A 94 -9.03 6.03 -4.78
N LYS A 95 -10.07 6.85 -4.60
CA LYS A 95 -11.42 6.38 -4.35
C LYS A 95 -12.32 7.10 -5.34
N ASP A 96 -13.10 6.34 -6.09
CA ASP A 96 -13.97 6.90 -7.12
C ASP A 96 -13.23 7.82 -8.08
N GLY A 97 -11.98 7.45 -8.41
CA GLY A 97 -11.16 8.19 -9.37
C GLY A 97 -10.45 9.40 -8.81
N ALA A 98 -10.66 9.76 -7.56
CA ALA A 98 -10.03 10.92 -6.95
C ALA A 98 -8.95 10.50 -5.94
N PRO A 99 -7.83 11.24 -5.86
CA PRO A 99 -6.80 10.93 -4.87
C PRO A 99 -7.37 10.92 -3.47
N ALA A 100 -7.01 9.91 -2.68
CA ALA A 100 -7.53 9.75 -1.34
C ALA A 100 -6.48 9.13 -0.45
N GLN A 101 -6.64 9.30 0.86
CA GLN A 101 -5.78 8.65 1.83
C GLN A 101 -6.10 7.16 1.87
N THR A 102 -5.09 6.32 1.65
CA THR A 102 -5.26 4.86 1.66
C THR A 102 -4.09 4.20 2.37
N TRP A 103 -4.32 2.97 2.84
CA TRP A 103 -3.25 2.12 3.34
C TRP A 103 -2.75 1.24 2.21
N THR A 104 -1.43 1.08 2.12
CA THR A 104 -0.83 0.19 1.14
C THR A 104 0.23 -0.67 1.81
N LYS A 105 0.40 -1.89 1.33
CA LYS A 105 1.39 -2.82 1.86
C LYS A 105 2.61 -2.85 0.95
N VAL A 106 3.78 -2.88 1.57
CA VAL A 106 5.05 -2.89 0.84
C VAL A 106 5.97 -3.92 1.47
N ASP A 107 6.51 -4.79 0.64
CA ASP A 107 7.56 -5.71 1.05
C ASP A 107 8.87 -5.19 0.47
N TYR A 108 9.83 -4.98 1.35
CA TYR A 108 11.13 -4.49 0.92
C TYR A 108 12.21 -5.52 1.22
N ALA A 109 12.91 -5.96 0.19
CA ALA A 109 13.97 -6.95 0.34
C ALA A 109 15.32 -6.25 0.48
N CYS A 110 15.98 -6.49 1.62
CA CYS A 110 17.36 -6.06 1.83
C CYS A 110 18.26 -7.21 1.43
N LYS A 111 19.03 -7.01 0.38
CA LYS A 111 19.89 -8.06 -0.17
C LYS A 111 21.32 -7.57 -0.29
N LEU A 112 22.23 -8.51 -0.14
CA LEU A 112 23.65 -8.30 -0.39
C LEU A 112 24.02 -8.95 -1.70
N ASP A 113 24.89 -8.32 -2.44
CA ASP A 113 25.39 -8.87 -3.72
C ASP A 113 26.54 -9.82 -3.52
#